data_3bda4d663b3da154477d9c14526cd90a
#
_entry.id   3bda4d663b3da154477d9c14526cd90a
#
_cell.length_a   1.000
_cell.length_b   1.000
_cell.length_c   1.000
_cell.angle_alpha   90.00
_cell.angle_beta   90.00
_cell.angle_gamma   90.00
#
_symmetry.space_group_name_H-M   'P 1'
#
loop_
_entity.id
_entity.type
_entity.pdbx_description
1 polymer ?
#
loop_
_entity_poly.entity_id
_entity_poly.type
_entity_poly.pdbx_seq_one_letter_code
_entity_poly.pdbx_strand_id
1 'polypeptide(L)'
;MKNISSAISFQEKPEECKRLLADADLIFMLDHNTVAREGDLENWVVASPAGRVIIDHHPDPDPQQYVISDTQVSSTCELLYIVMSQIWGKEIVTPDIAGALYTGINTDTGGLSHNSSHPQTYRIIADLLEAGLDKAYIHERIYQMNNLSRLRLIGNVLLNKLEVNEQYPVAIMPITREELDRYNYKDGDLEGLVNIPLSVHNVCVSVQITERRERVKLSFR
;
A
#
# COMPACT_ATOMS: atom_id res chain seq x y z
N MET A 1 -3.60 -9.21 12.55
CA MET A 1 -3.57 -10.32 11.57
C MET A 1 -2.85 -11.51 12.22
N LYS A 2 -3.61 -12.48 12.74
CA LYS A 2 -3.04 -13.64 13.47
C LYS A 2 -2.65 -14.80 12.54
N ASN A 3 -2.95 -14.76 11.24
CA ASN A 3 -2.75 -15.90 10.33
C ASN A 3 -2.23 -15.48 8.94
N ILE A 4 -1.07 -14.80 8.87
CA ILE A 4 -0.32 -14.68 7.60
C ILE A 4 0.68 -15.84 7.46
N SER A 5 0.42 -16.98 8.08
CA SER A 5 1.26 -18.17 7.95
C SER A 5 1.26 -18.78 6.53
N SER A 6 0.36 -18.31 5.65
CA SER A 6 0.27 -18.73 4.25
C SER A 6 0.82 -17.73 3.23
N ALA A 7 1.24 -16.53 3.64
CA ALA A 7 1.89 -15.60 2.73
C ALA A 7 3.32 -16.05 2.40
N ILE A 8 3.65 -16.13 1.12
CA ILE A 8 4.94 -16.59 0.63
C ILE A 8 5.59 -15.45 -0.17
N SER A 9 6.76 -15.01 0.29
CA SER A 9 7.56 -14.04 -0.46
C SER A 9 8.35 -14.74 -1.56
N PHE A 10 8.28 -14.20 -2.79
CA PHE A 10 9.09 -14.72 -3.89
C PHE A 10 10.59 -14.59 -3.61
N GLN A 11 11.02 -13.53 -2.95
CA GLN A 11 12.44 -13.31 -2.59
C GLN A 11 12.94 -14.33 -1.59
N GLU A 12 12.07 -14.82 -0.69
CA GLU A 12 12.43 -15.82 0.33
C GLU A 12 12.28 -17.26 -0.18
N LYS A 13 11.26 -17.53 -1.01
CA LYS A 13 10.90 -18.87 -1.46
C LYS A 13 10.53 -18.92 -2.96
N PRO A 14 11.46 -18.59 -3.85
CA PRO A 14 11.16 -18.47 -5.28
C PRO A 14 10.63 -19.76 -5.91
N GLU A 15 11.19 -20.92 -5.57
CA GLU A 15 10.78 -22.21 -6.16
C GLU A 15 9.38 -22.64 -5.70
N GLU A 16 9.00 -22.30 -4.46
CA GLU A 16 7.65 -22.56 -3.97
C GLU A 16 6.62 -21.67 -4.70
N CYS A 17 6.94 -20.39 -4.90
CA CYS A 17 6.08 -19.47 -5.66
C CYS A 17 5.90 -19.92 -7.11
N LYS A 18 6.99 -20.31 -7.79
CA LYS A 18 6.95 -20.82 -9.17
C LYS A 18 6.06 -22.05 -9.30
N ARG A 19 6.19 -23.01 -8.37
CA ARG A 19 5.36 -24.20 -8.34
C ARG A 19 3.88 -23.84 -8.16
N LEU A 20 3.56 -22.95 -7.21
CA LEU A 20 2.18 -22.52 -6.98
C LEU A 20 1.57 -21.85 -8.22
N LEU A 21 2.34 -21.02 -8.92
CA LEU A 21 1.88 -20.37 -10.15
C LEU A 21 1.68 -21.38 -11.30
N ALA A 22 2.51 -22.44 -11.38
CA ALA A 22 2.38 -23.49 -12.38
C ALA A 22 1.18 -24.40 -12.12
N ASP A 23 0.86 -24.67 -10.86
CA ASP A 23 -0.22 -25.56 -10.40
C ASP A 23 -1.57 -24.84 -10.24
N ALA A 24 -1.61 -23.51 -10.38
CA ALA A 24 -2.82 -22.73 -10.20
C ALA A 24 -3.81 -22.91 -11.37
N ASP A 25 -5.09 -22.94 -11.06
CA ASP A 25 -6.18 -22.85 -12.03
C ASP A 25 -6.55 -21.40 -12.34
N LEU A 26 -6.38 -20.51 -11.34
CA LEU A 26 -6.72 -19.10 -11.41
C LEU A 26 -5.75 -18.25 -10.58
N ILE A 27 -5.29 -17.14 -11.14
CA ILE A 27 -4.42 -16.17 -10.50
C ILE A 27 -5.19 -14.85 -10.34
N PHE A 28 -5.32 -14.38 -9.11
CA PHE A 28 -5.82 -13.04 -8.82
C PHE A 28 -4.65 -12.07 -8.67
N MET A 29 -4.64 -11.04 -9.49
CA MET A 29 -3.71 -9.92 -9.43
C MET A 29 -4.45 -8.78 -8.73
N LEU A 30 -4.01 -8.45 -7.51
CA LEU A 30 -4.67 -7.47 -6.67
C LEU A 30 -3.80 -6.23 -6.53
N ASP A 31 -4.40 -5.04 -6.73
CA ASP A 31 -3.73 -3.74 -6.60
C ASP A 31 -2.62 -3.50 -7.64
N HIS A 32 -2.78 -4.14 -8.79
CA HIS A 32 -1.90 -4.00 -9.96
C HIS A 32 -2.72 -3.90 -11.23
N ASN A 33 -2.56 -2.79 -11.94
CA ASN A 33 -3.21 -2.58 -13.23
C ASN A 33 -2.47 -3.28 -14.38
N THR A 34 -1.21 -3.67 -14.19
CA THR A 34 -0.39 -4.34 -15.23
C THR A 34 0.41 -5.50 -14.65
N VAL A 35 0.66 -6.54 -15.48
CA VAL A 35 1.51 -7.68 -15.09
C VAL A 35 2.94 -7.24 -14.82
N ALA A 36 3.43 -6.19 -15.49
CA ALA A 36 4.78 -5.64 -15.28
C ALA A 36 5.04 -5.15 -13.83
N ARG A 37 3.99 -4.85 -13.07
CA ARG A 37 4.10 -4.46 -11.64
C ARG A 37 4.39 -5.64 -10.72
N GLU A 38 4.25 -6.88 -11.18
CA GLU A 38 4.62 -8.09 -10.44
C GLU A 38 6.14 -8.25 -10.24
N GLY A 39 6.96 -7.41 -10.92
CA GLY A 39 8.40 -7.43 -10.80
C GLY A 39 8.99 -8.80 -11.15
N ASP A 40 9.71 -9.43 -10.21
CA ASP A 40 10.36 -10.72 -10.44
C ASP A 40 9.40 -11.88 -10.74
N LEU A 41 8.09 -11.72 -10.43
CA LEU A 41 7.04 -12.71 -10.74
C LEU A 41 6.48 -12.59 -12.15
N GLU A 42 6.67 -11.46 -12.85
CA GLU A 42 6.05 -11.17 -14.15
C GLU A 42 6.15 -12.34 -15.13
N ASN A 43 7.37 -12.83 -15.39
CA ASN A 43 7.59 -13.90 -16.35
C ASN A 43 6.89 -15.22 -15.96
N TRP A 44 6.76 -15.47 -14.67
CA TRP A 44 6.13 -16.69 -14.15
C TRP A 44 4.60 -16.60 -14.19
N VAL A 45 4.05 -15.42 -13.93
CA VAL A 45 2.60 -15.16 -14.10
C VAL A 45 2.21 -15.25 -15.56
N VAL A 46 3.01 -14.67 -16.46
CA VAL A 46 2.77 -14.74 -17.92
C VAL A 46 2.87 -16.17 -18.45
N ALA A 47 3.83 -16.96 -17.98
CA ALA A 47 4.05 -18.35 -18.42
C ALA A 47 3.04 -19.34 -17.82
N SER A 48 2.32 -18.99 -16.76
CA SER A 48 1.33 -19.87 -16.14
C SER A 48 0.15 -20.11 -17.08
N PRO A 49 -0.35 -21.36 -17.19
CA PRO A 49 -1.56 -21.69 -17.95
C PRO A 49 -2.85 -21.23 -17.27
N ALA A 50 -2.78 -20.78 -16.02
CA ALA A 50 -3.92 -20.35 -15.22
C ALA A 50 -4.68 -19.16 -15.84
N GLY A 51 -5.99 -19.12 -15.62
CA GLY A 51 -6.79 -17.93 -15.87
C GLY A 51 -6.29 -16.75 -15.01
N ARG A 52 -6.37 -15.52 -15.53
CA ARG A 52 -5.93 -14.31 -14.81
C ARG A 52 -7.09 -13.36 -14.59
N VAL A 53 -7.21 -12.88 -13.36
CA VAL A 53 -8.19 -11.87 -12.94
C VAL A 53 -7.45 -10.69 -12.36
N ILE A 54 -7.64 -9.49 -12.90
CA ILE A 54 -7.23 -8.24 -12.25
C ILE A 54 -8.40 -7.73 -11.42
N ILE A 55 -8.13 -7.37 -10.15
CA ILE A 55 -9.03 -6.54 -9.32
C ILE A 55 -8.20 -5.35 -8.85
N ASP A 56 -8.51 -4.16 -9.37
CA ASP A 56 -7.66 -2.99 -9.18
C ASP A 56 -8.44 -1.67 -9.29
N HIS A 57 -7.97 -0.63 -8.61
CA HIS A 57 -8.56 0.70 -8.68
C HIS A 57 -7.71 1.72 -9.45
N HIS A 58 -6.56 1.30 -9.99
CA HIS A 58 -5.74 2.16 -10.84
C HIS A 58 -6.31 2.27 -12.26
N PRO A 59 -6.03 3.38 -12.97
CA PRO A 59 -6.45 3.55 -14.36
C PRO A 59 -5.69 2.61 -15.31
N ASP A 60 -6.25 2.41 -16.51
CA ASP A 60 -5.62 1.73 -17.65
C ASP A 60 -5.11 0.30 -17.33
N PRO A 61 -5.99 -0.62 -16.88
CA PRO A 61 -5.58 -2.00 -16.62
C PRO A 61 -5.21 -2.73 -17.90
N ASP A 62 -4.20 -3.58 -17.83
CA ASP A 62 -3.85 -4.51 -18.90
C ASP A 62 -5.03 -5.40 -19.29
N PRO A 63 -5.24 -5.70 -20.58
CA PRO A 63 -6.27 -6.62 -21.00
C PRO A 63 -5.91 -8.05 -20.54
N GLN A 64 -6.65 -8.55 -19.58
CA GLN A 64 -6.59 -9.93 -19.09
C GLN A 64 -7.90 -10.65 -19.41
N GLN A 65 -7.96 -11.96 -19.07
CA GLN A 65 -9.16 -12.75 -19.26
C GLN A 65 -10.36 -12.16 -18.51
N TYR A 66 -10.12 -11.68 -17.30
CA TYR A 66 -11.10 -11.00 -16.48
C TYR A 66 -10.48 -9.76 -15.87
N VAL A 67 -11.19 -8.63 -15.95
CA VAL A 67 -10.76 -7.35 -15.35
C VAL A 67 -11.94 -6.76 -14.60
N ILE A 68 -11.73 -6.52 -13.31
CA ILE A 68 -12.63 -5.79 -12.44
C ILE A 68 -11.86 -4.55 -11.99
N SER A 69 -12.15 -3.41 -12.62
CA SER A 69 -11.45 -2.15 -12.35
C SER A 69 -12.45 -1.04 -12.10
N ASP A 70 -12.22 -0.27 -11.05
CA ASP A 70 -13.03 0.91 -10.73
C ASP A 70 -12.17 1.99 -10.08
N THR A 71 -11.92 3.08 -10.80
CA THR A 71 -11.12 4.22 -10.32
C THR A 71 -11.89 5.15 -9.36
N GLN A 72 -13.18 4.91 -9.13
CA GLN A 72 -14.00 5.73 -8.23
C GLN A 72 -13.98 5.24 -6.79
N VAL A 73 -13.50 4.03 -6.55
CA VAL A 73 -13.33 3.49 -5.18
C VAL A 73 -12.05 4.02 -4.55
N SER A 74 -12.00 4.04 -3.22
CA SER A 74 -10.87 4.58 -2.48
C SER A 74 -9.62 3.69 -2.52
N SER A 75 -9.81 2.41 -2.75
CA SER A 75 -8.74 1.39 -2.74
C SER A 75 -9.19 0.09 -3.38
N THR A 76 -8.25 -0.75 -3.78
CA THR A 76 -8.55 -2.12 -4.21
C THR A 76 -9.23 -2.94 -3.10
N CYS A 77 -8.95 -2.66 -1.83
CA CYS A 77 -9.64 -3.33 -0.71
C CYS A 77 -11.12 -2.95 -0.63
N GLU A 78 -11.49 -1.71 -0.95
CA GLU A 78 -12.90 -1.31 -1.09
C GLU A 78 -13.58 -2.07 -2.24
N LEU A 79 -12.94 -2.13 -3.41
CA LEU A 79 -13.44 -2.87 -4.55
C LEU A 79 -13.59 -4.38 -4.24
N LEU A 80 -12.60 -4.96 -3.56
CA LEU A 80 -12.63 -6.36 -3.17
C LEU A 80 -13.81 -6.65 -2.22
N TYR A 81 -14.08 -5.76 -1.25
CA TYR A 81 -15.28 -5.89 -0.40
C TYR A 81 -16.56 -5.91 -1.24
N ILE A 82 -16.69 -5.00 -2.23
CA ILE A 82 -17.86 -4.93 -3.10
C ILE A 82 -18.03 -6.24 -3.88
N VAL A 83 -16.97 -6.73 -4.51
CA VAL A 83 -16.97 -7.98 -5.29
C VAL A 83 -17.34 -9.17 -4.42
N MET A 84 -16.67 -9.33 -3.26
CA MET A 84 -16.94 -10.43 -2.35
C MET A 84 -18.39 -10.42 -1.84
N SER A 85 -18.89 -9.25 -1.47
CA SER A 85 -20.26 -9.11 -0.96
C SER A 85 -21.31 -9.37 -2.03
N GLN A 86 -21.04 -9.05 -3.29
CA GLN A 86 -21.93 -9.36 -4.41
C GLN A 86 -21.99 -10.85 -4.74
N ILE A 87 -20.84 -11.56 -4.64
CA ILE A 87 -20.76 -12.98 -4.99
C ILE A 87 -21.29 -13.87 -3.85
N TRP A 88 -20.92 -13.57 -2.61
CA TRP A 88 -21.14 -14.46 -1.45
C TRP A 88 -22.00 -13.87 -0.33
N GLY A 89 -22.45 -12.63 -0.46
CA GLY A 89 -23.13 -11.92 0.64
C GLY A 89 -22.12 -11.29 1.62
N LYS A 90 -22.63 -10.38 2.48
CA LYS A 90 -21.82 -9.70 3.49
C LYS A 90 -21.33 -10.65 4.61
N GLU A 91 -22.00 -11.77 4.78
CA GLU A 91 -21.74 -12.79 5.81
C GLU A 91 -20.38 -13.47 5.63
N ILE A 92 -19.80 -13.41 4.41
CA ILE A 92 -18.45 -13.92 4.14
C ILE A 92 -17.36 -13.14 4.89
N VAL A 93 -17.66 -11.89 5.28
CA VAL A 93 -16.70 -10.99 5.92
C VAL A 93 -16.57 -11.35 7.40
N THR A 94 -15.57 -12.17 7.70
CA THR A 94 -15.16 -12.47 9.08
C THR A 94 -14.40 -11.29 9.70
N PRO A 95 -14.22 -11.24 11.04
CA PRO A 95 -13.40 -10.20 11.68
C PRO A 95 -11.97 -10.09 11.11
N ASP A 96 -11.35 -11.21 10.75
CA ASP A 96 -10.01 -11.22 10.14
C ASP A 96 -10.02 -10.60 8.74
N ILE A 97 -11.03 -10.93 7.92
CA ILE A 97 -11.22 -10.33 6.59
C ILE A 97 -11.52 -8.83 6.75
N ALA A 98 -12.39 -8.45 7.67
CA ALA A 98 -12.71 -7.05 7.96
C ALA A 98 -11.46 -6.25 8.36
N GLY A 99 -10.60 -6.84 9.19
CA GLY A 99 -9.32 -6.24 9.57
C GLY A 99 -8.38 -6.03 8.38
N ALA A 100 -8.27 -7.01 7.47
CA ALA A 100 -7.43 -6.91 6.29
C ALA A 100 -7.95 -5.83 5.31
N LEU A 101 -9.24 -5.87 4.99
CA LEU A 101 -9.89 -4.89 4.10
C LEU A 101 -9.79 -3.46 4.64
N TYR A 102 -10.08 -3.28 5.93
CA TYR A 102 -9.94 -1.97 6.58
C TYR A 102 -8.51 -1.46 6.57
N THR A 103 -7.53 -2.35 6.76
CA THR A 103 -6.11 -1.98 6.69
C THR A 103 -5.79 -1.37 5.34
N GLY A 104 -6.18 -2.01 4.23
CA GLY A 104 -5.95 -1.47 2.88
C GLY A 104 -6.69 -0.16 2.65
N ILE A 105 -7.99 -0.08 2.96
CA ILE A 105 -8.75 1.19 2.84
C ILE A 105 -8.07 2.30 3.63
N ASN A 106 -7.67 2.04 4.87
CA ASN A 106 -7.09 3.05 5.76
C ASN A 106 -5.69 3.51 5.31
N THR A 107 -4.85 2.61 4.82
CA THR A 107 -3.50 2.96 4.34
C THR A 107 -3.54 3.72 3.03
N ASP A 108 -4.38 3.32 2.11
CA ASP A 108 -4.51 3.90 0.78
C ASP A 108 -5.12 5.30 0.80
N THR A 109 -6.01 5.54 1.77
CA THR A 109 -6.63 6.85 1.99
C THR A 109 -5.88 7.75 2.97
N GLY A 110 -4.70 7.31 3.47
CA GLY A 110 -3.96 8.05 4.48
C GLY A 110 -4.79 8.33 5.74
N GLY A 111 -5.45 7.31 6.28
CA GLY A 111 -6.33 7.45 7.44
C GLY A 111 -7.64 8.17 7.14
N LEU A 112 -8.18 7.99 5.94
CA LEU A 112 -9.38 8.67 5.42
C LEU A 112 -9.18 10.18 5.20
N SER A 113 -7.94 10.61 4.96
CA SER A 113 -7.62 12.03 4.72
C SER A 113 -7.77 12.44 3.25
N HIS A 114 -7.64 11.51 2.32
CA HIS A 114 -7.75 11.74 0.88
C HIS A 114 -8.40 10.54 0.19
N ASN A 115 -8.89 10.75 -1.04
CA ASN A 115 -9.58 9.75 -1.86
C ASN A 115 -10.69 8.97 -1.12
N SER A 116 -11.33 9.58 -0.12
CA SER A 116 -12.33 8.95 0.74
C SER A 116 -13.62 9.77 0.90
N SER A 117 -13.89 10.71 -0.02
CA SER A 117 -15.08 11.56 0.07
C SER A 117 -16.37 10.86 -0.40
N HIS A 118 -16.28 9.67 -0.98
CA HIS A 118 -17.46 8.95 -1.44
C HIS A 118 -18.17 8.28 -0.26
N PRO A 119 -19.50 8.48 -0.07
CA PRO A 119 -20.24 7.90 1.05
C PRO A 119 -20.21 6.37 1.14
N GLN A 120 -19.97 5.69 0.00
CA GLN A 120 -19.86 4.23 -0.07
C GLN A 120 -18.72 3.70 0.81
N THR A 121 -17.55 4.36 0.77
CA THR A 121 -16.41 4.01 1.61
C THR A 121 -16.79 3.92 3.09
N TYR A 122 -17.53 4.91 3.59
CA TYR A 122 -17.96 4.94 5.00
C TYR A 122 -19.02 3.89 5.32
N ARG A 123 -19.93 3.58 4.38
CA ARG A 123 -20.89 2.48 4.56
C ARG A 123 -20.17 1.14 4.65
N ILE A 124 -19.17 0.93 3.80
CA ILE A 124 -18.33 -0.28 3.85
C ILE A 124 -17.58 -0.36 5.18
N ILE A 125 -16.99 0.73 5.67
CA ILE A 125 -16.35 0.75 6.99
C ILE A 125 -17.34 0.42 8.10
N ALA A 126 -18.59 0.90 8.02
CA ALA A 126 -19.62 0.52 8.97
C ALA A 126 -19.94 -0.98 8.92
N ASP A 127 -20.10 -1.55 7.72
CA ASP A 127 -20.30 -3.00 7.53
C ASP A 127 -19.12 -3.81 8.10
N LEU A 128 -17.86 -3.34 7.92
CA LEU A 128 -16.68 -3.99 8.49
C LEU A 128 -16.69 -3.95 10.03
N LEU A 129 -17.15 -2.85 10.63
CA LEU A 129 -17.31 -2.74 12.09
C LEU A 129 -18.40 -3.70 12.61
N GLU A 130 -19.50 -3.83 11.89
CA GLU A 130 -20.56 -4.79 12.20
C GLU A 130 -20.07 -6.24 12.08
N ALA A 131 -19.17 -6.52 11.15
CA ALA A 131 -18.48 -7.81 10.99
C ALA A 131 -17.44 -8.11 12.09
N GLY A 132 -17.23 -7.19 13.04
CA GLY A 132 -16.33 -7.38 14.17
C GLY A 132 -14.91 -6.86 13.98
N LEU A 133 -14.71 -5.86 13.10
CA LEU A 133 -13.43 -5.17 12.96
C LEU A 133 -12.96 -4.58 14.30
N ASP A 134 -11.77 -4.93 14.75
CA ASP A 134 -11.05 -4.21 15.79
C ASP A 134 -10.25 -3.05 15.20
N LYS A 135 -10.94 -1.92 14.97
CA LYS A 135 -10.34 -0.71 14.40
C LYS A 135 -9.23 -0.16 15.28
N ALA A 136 -9.36 -0.23 16.61
CA ALA A 136 -8.38 0.30 17.54
C ALA A 136 -7.06 -0.47 17.44
N TYR A 137 -7.13 -1.80 17.40
CA TYR A 137 -5.98 -2.66 17.19
C TYR A 137 -5.27 -2.37 15.85
N ILE A 138 -6.02 -2.22 14.76
CA ILE A 138 -5.44 -1.91 13.45
C ILE A 138 -4.76 -0.54 13.47
N HIS A 139 -5.40 0.48 14.05
CA HIS A 139 -4.82 1.82 14.18
C HIS A 139 -3.50 1.81 14.98
N GLU A 140 -3.47 1.12 16.11
CA GLU A 140 -2.27 0.94 16.91
C GLU A 140 -1.15 0.31 16.08
N ARG A 141 -1.45 -0.78 15.35
CA ARG A 141 -0.46 -1.50 14.53
C ARG A 141 0.10 -0.70 13.38
N ILE A 142 -0.70 0.17 12.77
CA ILE A 142 -0.24 0.99 11.64
C ILE A 142 0.51 2.23 12.14
N TYR A 143 0.00 2.94 13.14
CA TYR A 143 0.44 4.28 13.47
C TYR A 143 1.23 4.41 14.78
N GLN A 144 1.12 3.45 15.70
CA GLN A 144 1.69 3.56 17.05
C GLN A 144 2.82 2.55 17.33
N MET A 145 3.26 1.80 16.33
CA MET A 145 4.35 0.82 16.46
C MET A 145 5.71 1.37 16.00
N ASN A 146 5.88 2.70 16.07
CA ASN A 146 7.13 3.34 15.70
C ASN A 146 8.23 3.06 16.73
N ASN A 147 9.42 2.69 16.25
CA ASN A 147 10.59 2.65 17.10
C ASN A 147 11.21 4.04 17.28
N LEU A 148 11.98 4.24 18.33
CA LEU A 148 12.58 5.53 18.63
C LEU A 148 13.58 6.00 17.55
N SER A 149 14.28 5.07 16.90
CA SER A 149 15.21 5.37 15.81
C SER A 149 14.50 5.99 14.61
N ARG A 150 13.32 5.45 14.22
CA ARG A 150 12.46 6.03 13.19
C ARG A 150 12.06 7.46 13.53
N LEU A 151 11.57 7.71 14.74
CA LEU A 151 11.14 9.04 15.17
C LEU A 151 12.30 10.03 15.16
N ARG A 152 13.50 9.60 15.56
CA ARG A 152 14.71 10.43 15.52
C ARG A 152 15.16 10.72 14.08
N LEU A 153 15.10 9.74 13.19
CA LEU A 153 15.39 9.93 11.76
C LEU A 153 14.43 10.95 11.14
N ILE A 154 13.12 10.76 11.33
CA ILE A 154 12.09 11.71 10.87
C ILE A 154 12.34 13.10 11.42
N GLY A 155 12.59 13.22 12.73
CA GLY A 155 12.90 14.50 13.38
C GLY A 155 14.15 15.17 12.79
N ASN A 156 15.22 14.42 12.53
CA ASN A 156 16.42 14.94 11.86
C ASN A 156 16.12 15.46 10.46
N VAL A 157 15.35 14.69 9.67
CA VAL A 157 15.02 15.10 8.30
C VAL A 157 14.17 16.38 8.30
N LEU A 158 13.14 16.43 9.14
CA LEU A 158 12.27 17.62 9.20
C LEU A 158 13.00 18.86 9.71
N LEU A 159 13.91 18.73 10.68
CA LEU A 159 14.63 19.85 11.25
C LEU A 159 15.78 20.35 10.39
N ASN A 160 16.54 19.41 9.78
CA ASN A 160 17.83 19.72 9.19
C ASN A 160 17.88 19.55 7.66
N LYS A 161 16.87 18.93 7.05
CA LYS A 161 16.88 18.56 5.63
C LYS A 161 15.66 19.03 4.85
N LEU A 162 14.58 19.38 5.52
CA LEU A 162 13.40 19.90 4.84
C LEU A 162 13.71 21.31 4.33
N GLU A 163 13.70 21.44 3.02
CA GLU A 163 13.83 22.70 2.31
C GLU A 163 12.52 23.00 1.57
N VAL A 164 11.96 24.19 1.80
CA VAL A 164 10.80 24.70 1.07
C VAL A 164 11.29 25.73 0.08
N ASN A 165 11.00 25.55 -1.20
CA ASN A 165 11.44 26.45 -2.23
C ASN A 165 10.66 27.78 -2.16
N GLU A 166 11.36 28.92 -2.29
CA GLU A 166 10.73 30.26 -2.19
C GLU A 166 9.94 30.68 -3.43
N GLN A 167 10.29 30.13 -4.60
CA GLN A 167 9.68 30.50 -5.90
C GLN A 167 8.60 29.52 -6.36
N TYR A 168 8.71 28.26 -5.95
CA TYR A 168 7.80 27.18 -6.35
C TYR A 168 7.18 26.51 -5.13
N PRO A 169 5.95 26.02 -5.21
CA PRO A 169 5.26 25.35 -4.10
C PRO A 169 5.79 23.92 -3.87
N VAL A 170 7.11 23.78 -3.71
CA VAL A 170 7.82 22.51 -3.63
C VAL A 170 8.62 22.43 -2.34
N ALA A 171 8.51 21.29 -1.66
CA ALA A 171 9.39 20.91 -0.55
C ALA A 171 10.29 19.75 -0.95
N ILE A 172 11.55 19.79 -0.52
CA ILE A 172 12.56 18.78 -0.86
C ILE A 172 13.22 18.28 0.42
N MET A 173 13.42 16.97 0.53
CA MET A 173 14.09 16.32 1.65
C MET A 173 15.16 15.35 1.15
N PRO A 174 16.43 15.79 1.02
CA PRO A 174 17.55 14.90 0.71
C PRO A 174 18.00 14.13 1.96
N ILE A 175 18.06 12.81 1.85
CA ILE A 175 18.46 11.89 2.93
C ILE A 175 19.63 11.06 2.45
N THR A 176 20.77 11.20 3.11
CA THR A 176 22.00 10.51 2.76
C THR A 176 22.05 9.10 3.33
N ARG A 177 22.87 8.25 2.76
CA ARG A 177 23.15 6.91 3.28
C ARG A 177 23.72 6.96 4.69
N GLU A 178 24.63 7.89 4.97
CA GLU A 178 25.22 8.07 6.31
C GLU A 178 24.16 8.35 7.37
N GLU A 179 23.15 9.17 7.04
CA GLU A 179 22.04 9.47 7.96
C GLU A 179 21.18 8.23 8.22
N LEU A 180 20.89 7.44 7.17
CA LEU A 180 20.17 6.18 7.33
C LEU A 180 20.91 5.24 8.28
N ASP A 181 22.23 5.09 8.11
CA ASP A 181 23.05 4.22 8.95
C ASP A 181 23.16 4.76 10.39
N ARG A 182 23.29 6.08 10.58
CA ARG A 182 23.32 6.74 11.91
C ARG A 182 22.08 6.46 12.75
N TYR A 183 20.91 6.42 12.13
CA TYR A 183 19.64 6.19 12.81
C TYR A 183 19.17 4.73 12.76
N ASN A 184 20.04 3.78 12.35
CA ASN A 184 19.71 2.35 12.23
C ASN A 184 18.43 2.14 11.40
N TYR A 185 18.35 2.81 10.25
CA TYR A 185 17.20 2.73 9.34
C TYR A 185 16.83 1.29 9.00
N LYS A 186 15.53 1.01 9.00
CA LYS A 186 14.92 -0.22 8.50
C LYS A 186 13.97 0.11 7.37
N ASP A 187 13.75 -0.86 6.48
CA ASP A 187 12.77 -0.68 5.41
C ASP A 187 11.38 -0.38 6.02
N GLY A 188 10.71 0.61 5.46
CA GLY A 188 9.46 1.17 6.00
C GLY A 188 9.63 2.39 6.92
N ASP A 189 10.81 2.66 7.51
CA ASP A 189 10.98 3.77 8.46
C ASP A 189 10.76 5.17 7.84
N LEU A 190 10.86 5.31 6.52
CA LEU A 190 10.57 6.56 5.81
C LEU A 190 9.16 6.63 5.21
N GLU A 191 8.34 5.60 5.47
CA GLU A 191 6.96 5.57 4.98
C GLU A 191 6.15 6.73 5.58
N GLY A 192 5.43 7.44 4.69
CA GLY A 192 4.62 8.60 5.09
C GLY A 192 5.40 9.91 5.27
N LEU A 193 6.74 9.90 5.39
CA LEU A 193 7.55 11.10 5.58
C LEU A 193 7.34 12.12 4.45
N VAL A 194 7.26 11.64 3.20
CA VAL A 194 7.04 12.50 2.02
C VAL A 194 5.71 13.26 2.07
N ASN A 195 4.74 12.84 2.87
CA ASN A 195 3.45 13.51 2.99
C ASN A 195 3.49 14.68 4.00
N ILE A 196 4.42 14.68 4.96
CA ILE A 196 4.46 15.67 6.04
C ILE A 196 4.59 17.10 5.52
N PRO A 197 5.48 17.40 4.54
CA PRO A 197 5.63 18.78 4.04
C PRO A 197 4.38 19.34 3.35
N LEU A 198 3.46 18.49 2.87
CA LEU A 198 2.19 18.94 2.27
C LEU A 198 1.26 19.63 3.30
N SER A 199 1.55 19.50 4.60
CA SER A 199 0.86 20.24 5.65
C SER A 199 1.33 21.71 5.79
N VAL A 200 2.43 22.06 5.15
CA VAL A 200 2.94 23.44 5.12
C VAL A 200 2.12 24.25 4.13
N HIS A 201 1.64 25.41 4.58
CA HIS A 201 0.92 26.32 3.69
C HIS A 201 1.77 26.67 2.46
N ASN A 202 1.17 26.66 1.29
CA ASN A 202 1.82 26.87 -0.01
C ASN A 202 2.76 25.76 -0.51
N VAL A 203 2.82 24.60 0.10
CA VAL A 203 3.50 23.42 -0.46
C VAL A 203 2.46 22.54 -1.16
N CYS A 204 2.63 22.36 -2.48
CA CYS A 204 1.75 21.53 -3.31
C CYS A 204 2.44 20.24 -3.77
N VAL A 205 3.76 20.22 -3.75
CA VAL A 205 4.57 19.06 -4.17
C VAL A 205 5.63 18.79 -3.11
N SER A 206 5.76 17.55 -2.71
CA SER A 206 6.82 17.11 -1.80
C SER A 206 7.68 16.04 -2.48
N VAL A 207 8.99 16.19 -2.38
CA VAL A 207 9.99 15.31 -2.96
C VAL A 207 10.94 14.81 -1.87
N GLN A 208 10.96 13.49 -1.67
CA GLN A 208 11.93 12.83 -0.83
C GLN A 208 12.98 12.17 -1.71
N ILE A 209 14.25 12.52 -1.51
CA ILE A 209 15.41 11.98 -2.24
C ILE A 209 16.19 11.11 -1.25
N THR A 210 16.23 9.81 -1.45
CA THR A 210 16.87 8.88 -0.52
C THR A 210 18.02 8.15 -1.20
N GLU A 211 19.23 8.34 -0.68
CA GLU A 211 20.42 7.62 -1.13
C GLU A 211 20.35 6.16 -0.66
N ARG A 212 20.47 5.22 -1.60
CA ARG A 212 20.57 3.77 -1.36
C ARG A 212 21.95 3.30 -1.84
N ARG A 213 22.32 2.05 -1.54
CA ARG A 213 23.66 1.52 -1.88
C ARG A 213 24.02 1.64 -3.36
N GLU A 214 23.06 1.33 -4.24
CA GLU A 214 23.29 1.23 -5.69
C GLU A 214 22.44 2.21 -6.51
N ARG A 215 21.54 2.97 -5.85
CA ARG A 215 20.60 3.87 -6.52
C ARG A 215 20.14 4.99 -5.61
N VAL A 216 19.59 6.02 -6.20
CA VAL A 216 18.84 7.07 -5.50
C VAL A 216 17.35 6.78 -5.70
N LYS A 217 16.58 6.68 -4.60
CA LYS A 217 15.13 6.56 -4.65
C LYS A 217 14.51 7.94 -4.54
N LEU A 218 13.65 8.28 -5.50
CA LEU A 218 12.81 9.46 -5.47
C LEU A 218 11.38 9.05 -5.10
N SER A 219 10.80 9.73 -4.13
CA SER A 219 9.38 9.61 -3.78
C SER A 219 8.73 10.97 -3.92
N PHE A 220 7.60 11.02 -4.61
CA PHE A 220 6.85 12.25 -4.89
C PHE A 220 5.44 12.17 -4.29
N ARG A 221 4.94 13.30 -3.91
CA ARG A 221 3.53 13.52 -3.57
C ARG A 221 3.11 14.91 -4.04
#